data_ab34d597803ceadb1916b48ef8543eac
#
_entry.id   ab34d597803ceadb1916b48ef8543eac
#
_cell.length_a   1.000
_cell.length_b   1.000
_cell.length_c   1.000
_cell.angle_alpha   90.00
_cell.angle_beta   90.00
_cell.angle_gamma   90.00
#
_symmetry.space_group_name_H-M   'P 1'
#
loop_
_entity.id
_entity.type
_entity.pdbx_description
1 polymer ?
#
loop_
_entity_poly.entity_id
_entity_poly.type
_entity_poly.pdbx_seq_one_letter_code
_entity_poly.pdbx_strand_id
1 'polypeptide(L)'
;NITYKILYNDAVAMTGGQPVDGTLSVPQIAHMMRAEGVQTIVVVSDEIEKWSKPEIFPSGVEFFDRKQLDDVQKQLRQVKGASILIYDQTCATEKRRRRKRGKLVDPQKRVMVNTLVCEGCGDCGVKSFCVSVLPKETEFGRKREIDQSNCNKDYSCVNGFCPSFVTVHGGGPRKGKKKDPAELLANLPAPVFKADFEQPWNILITGVGG
;
A
#
# COMPACT_ATOMS: atom_id res chain seq x y z
N ASN A 1 -2.38 25.56 18.72
CA ASN A 1 -2.46 25.22 17.29
C ASN A 1 -2.37 23.69 17.16
N ILE A 2 -3.37 23.08 16.54
CA ILE A 2 -3.46 21.63 16.33
C ILE A 2 -3.83 21.37 14.87
N THR A 3 -3.10 20.46 14.22
CA THR A 3 -3.52 19.91 12.92
C THR A 3 -3.94 18.46 13.11
N TYR A 4 -5.21 18.16 12.88
CA TYR A 4 -5.71 16.80 12.82
C TYR A 4 -5.47 16.23 11.41
N LYS A 5 -4.86 15.05 11.33
CA LYS A 5 -4.60 14.35 10.08
C LYS A 5 -5.53 13.14 9.99
N ILE A 6 -6.48 13.21 9.08
CA ILE A 6 -7.45 12.13 8.82
C ILE A 6 -6.91 11.31 7.65
N LEU A 7 -6.55 10.06 7.92
CA LEU A 7 -6.08 9.12 6.89
C LEU A 7 -7.28 8.41 6.28
N TYR A 8 -7.73 8.90 5.14
CA TYR A 8 -8.81 8.28 4.38
C TYR A 8 -8.23 7.23 3.43
N ASN A 9 -8.32 5.97 3.81
CA ASN A 9 -7.72 4.87 3.07
C ASN A 9 -8.74 3.94 2.37
N ASP A 10 -10.02 4.31 2.41
CA ASP A 10 -11.14 3.61 1.74
C ASP A 10 -11.32 2.14 2.18
N ALA A 11 -10.75 1.74 3.32
CA ALA A 11 -10.90 0.40 3.86
C ALA A 11 -10.41 0.31 5.31
N VAL A 12 -10.89 -0.69 6.06
CA VAL A 12 -10.26 -1.14 7.31
C VAL A 12 -9.03 -1.97 6.96
N ALA A 13 -7.90 -1.28 6.72
CA ALA A 13 -6.72 -1.88 6.12
C ALA A 13 -6.02 -2.90 7.03
N MET A 14 -6.06 -2.70 8.36
CA MET A 14 -5.38 -3.56 9.33
C MET A 14 -6.02 -4.93 9.48
N THR A 15 -7.30 -5.06 9.20
CA THR A 15 -8.07 -6.30 9.39
C THR A 15 -8.41 -7.00 8.07
N GLY A 16 -7.60 -6.83 7.03
CA GLY A 16 -7.77 -7.55 5.77
C GLY A 16 -8.59 -6.83 4.70
N GLY A 17 -8.81 -5.52 4.83
CA GLY A 17 -9.53 -4.70 3.84
C GLY A 17 -11.04 -4.90 3.91
N GLN A 18 -11.58 -5.00 5.11
CA GLN A 18 -13.02 -5.05 5.35
C GLN A 18 -13.67 -3.71 5.00
N PRO A 19 -14.94 -3.71 4.57
CA PRO A 19 -15.69 -2.48 4.40
C PRO A 19 -15.86 -1.77 5.75
N VAL A 20 -15.91 -0.45 5.71
CA VAL A 20 -16.21 0.39 6.88
C VAL A 20 -17.72 0.55 6.95
N ASP A 21 -18.30 0.24 8.11
CA ASP A 21 -19.70 0.55 8.36
C ASP A 21 -19.91 2.06 8.51
N GLY A 22 -21.00 2.59 7.94
CA GLY A 22 -21.27 4.03 7.96
C GLY A 22 -20.22 4.84 7.20
N THR A 23 -19.85 4.41 6.01
CA THR A 23 -18.80 5.02 5.18
C THR A 23 -19.10 6.49 4.91
N LEU A 24 -18.25 7.38 5.41
CA LEU A 24 -18.24 8.78 5.04
C LEU A 24 -17.30 9.00 3.85
N SER A 25 -17.74 9.76 2.87
CA SER A 25 -16.86 10.21 1.77
C SER A 25 -15.99 11.39 2.23
N VAL A 26 -14.91 11.65 1.50
CA VAL A 26 -14.03 12.81 1.80
C VAL A 26 -14.79 14.14 1.87
N PRO A 27 -15.71 14.46 0.92
CA PRO A 27 -16.56 15.66 1.05
C PRO A 27 -17.41 15.68 2.31
N GLN A 28 -18.04 14.56 2.68
CA GLN A 28 -18.86 14.48 3.91
C GLN A 28 -18.01 14.73 5.16
N ILE A 29 -16.80 14.17 5.22
CA ILE A 29 -15.86 14.45 6.32
C ILE A 29 -15.52 15.94 6.37
N ALA A 30 -15.26 16.57 5.22
CA ALA A 30 -14.95 17.99 5.15
C ALA A 30 -16.14 18.86 5.64
N HIS A 31 -17.39 18.51 5.26
CA HIS A 31 -18.60 19.19 5.75
C HIS A 31 -18.77 19.01 7.25
N MET A 32 -18.55 17.81 7.77
CA MET A 32 -18.62 17.53 9.20
C MET A 32 -17.61 18.38 9.98
N MET A 33 -16.36 18.44 9.52
CA MET A 33 -15.32 19.26 10.16
C MET A 33 -15.64 20.76 10.07
N ARG A 34 -16.25 21.21 8.98
CA ARG A 34 -16.70 22.59 8.85
C ARG A 34 -17.82 22.91 9.82
N ALA A 35 -18.77 21.98 10.02
CA ALA A 35 -19.87 22.13 11.00
C ALA A 35 -19.34 22.21 12.44
N GLU A 36 -18.24 21.53 12.76
CA GLU A 36 -17.53 21.64 14.04
C GLU A 36 -16.75 22.97 14.20
N GLY A 37 -16.84 23.88 13.22
CA GLY A 37 -16.25 25.21 13.28
C GLY A 37 -14.82 25.32 12.74
N VAL A 38 -14.24 24.24 12.19
CA VAL A 38 -12.88 24.29 11.64
C VAL A 38 -12.86 25.09 10.35
N GLN A 39 -12.05 26.15 10.31
CA GLN A 39 -11.94 27.04 9.15
C GLN A 39 -10.95 26.56 8.10
N THR A 40 -9.83 25.97 8.50
CA THR A 40 -8.79 25.53 7.60
C THR A 40 -8.88 24.03 7.39
N ILE A 41 -9.31 23.62 6.20
CA ILE A 41 -9.44 22.21 5.79
C ILE A 41 -8.71 22.05 4.45
N VAL A 42 -7.81 21.09 4.39
CA VAL A 42 -7.09 20.75 3.16
C VAL A 42 -7.25 19.27 2.84
N VAL A 43 -7.30 18.95 1.55
CA VAL A 43 -7.33 17.59 1.04
C VAL A 43 -6.04 17.35 0.27
N VAL A 44 -5.31 16.31 0.63
CA VAL A 44 -4.11 15.84 -0.08
C VAL A 44 -4.40 14.47 -0.65
N SER A 45 -4.22 14.29 -1.96
CA SER A 45 -4.54 13.03 -2.64
C SER A 45 -3.44 12.59 -3.59
N ASP A 46 -3.30 11.27 -3.81
CA ASP A 46 -2.47 10.69 -4.87
C ASP A 46 -3.17 10.68 -6.24
N GLU A 47 -4.47 11.00 -6.26
CA GLU A 47 -5.32 11.07 -7.46
C GLU A 47 -6.19 12.33 -7.37
N ILE A 48 -5.55 13.51 -7.43
CA ILE A 48 -6.22 14.80 -7.20
C ILE A 48 -7.34 15.07 -8.20
N GLU A 49 -7.26 14.48 -9.40
CA GLU A 49 -8.24 14.65 -10.48
C GLU A 49 -9.64 14.17 -10.10
N LYS A 50 -9.77 13.24 -9.13
CA LYS A 50 -11.09 12.83 -8.62
C LYS A 50 -11.83 13.96 -7.91
N TRP A 51 -11.14 15.00 -7.48
CA TRP A 51 -11.70 16.16 -6.81
C TRP A 51 -11.88 17.36 -7.74
N SER A 52 -12.11 17.10 -9.02
CA SER A 52 -12.35 18.14 -10.06
C SER A 52 -13.64 18.94 -9.89
N LYS A 53 -14.52 18.51 -8.96
CA LYS A 53 -15.79 19.19 -8.64
C LYS A 53 -15.71 19.74 -7.21
N PRO A 54 -15.06 20.89 -7.01
CA PRO A 54 -14.88 21.46 -5.67
C PRO A 54 -16.19 21.89 -5.01
N GLU A 55 -17.28 22.08 -5.78
CA GLU A 55 -18.61 22.46 -5.30
C GLU A 55 -19.26 21.42 -4.38
N ILE A 56 -18.79 20.17 -4.37
CA ILE A 56 -19.25 19.14 -3.44
C ILE A 56 -18.60 19.26 -2.05
N PHE A 57 -17.68 20.19 -1.88
CA PHE A 57 -17.00 20.47 -0.63
C PHE A 57 -17.51 21.78 0.00
N PRO A 58 -17.31 21.99 1.31
CA PRO A 58 -17.55 23.31 1.89
C PRO A 58 -16.58 24.34 1.30
N SER A 59 -17.03 25.60 1.24
CA SER A 59 -16.20 26.68 0.69
C SER A 59 -14.85 26.81 1.41
N GLY A 60 -13.79 27.14 0.67
CA GLY A 60 -12.46 27.35 1.21
C GLY A 60 -11.67 26.06 1.54
N VAL A 61 -12.10 24.92 1.03
CA VAL A 61 -11.25 23.70 1.04
C VAL A 61 -10.24 23.80 -0.07
N GLU A 62 -8.97 23.55 0.25
CA GLU A 62 -7.86 23.54 -0.69
C GLU A 62 -7.43 22.09 -1.02
N PHE A 63 -6.95 21.90 -2.25
CA PHE A 63 -6.60 20.57 -2.77
C PHE A 63 -5.14 20.54 -3.22
N PHE A 64 -4.40 19.50 -2.81
CA PHE A 64 -2.98 19.36 -3.10
C PHE A 64 -2.65 17.94 -3.56
N ASP A 65 -1.68 17.83 -4.47
CA ASP A 65 -1.09 16.53 -4.81
C ASP A 65 -0.26 15.97 -3.63
N ARG A 66 -0.21 14.68 -3.50
CA ARG A 66 0.58 13.97 -2.48
C ARG A 66 2.03 14.45 -2.40
N LYS A 67 2.63 14.84 -3.50
CA LYS A 67 4.02 15.36 -3.54
C LYS A 67 4.22 16.63 -2.74
N GLN A 68 3.14 17.40 -2.53
CA GLN A 68 3.14 18.65 -1.78
C GLN A 68 2.87 18.45 -0.28
N LEU A 69 2.70 17.20 0.19
CA LEU A 69 2.30 16.89 1.57
C LEU A 69 3.20 17.56 2.62
N ASP A 70 4.52 17.55 2.42
CA ASP A 70 5.46 18.15 3.37
C ASP A 70 5.27 19.66 3.49
N ASP A 71 5.13 20.34 2.36
CA ASP A 71 4.93 21.80 2.32
C ASP A 71 3.57 22.19 2.91
N VAL A 72 2.52 21.43 2.61
CA VAL A 72 1.19 21.61 3.22
C VAL A 72 1.25 21.46 4.73
N GLN A 73 1.97 20.46 5.24
CA GLN A 73 2.13 20.28 6.69
C GLN A 73 2.89 21.45 7.34
N LYS A 74 3.89 22.00 6.65
CA LYS A 74 4.62 23.20 7.12
C LYS A 74 3.73 24.42 7.17
N GLN A 75 2.84 24.61 6.19
CA GLN A 75 1.85 25.69 6.17
C GLN A 75 0.83 25.54 7.30
N LEU A 76 0.24 24.34 7.45
CA LEU A 76 -0.76 24.07 8.49
C LEU A 76 -0.21 24.28 9.91
N ARG A 77 1.07 24.06 10.14
CA ARG A 77 1.73 24.34 11.43
C ARG A 77 1.66 25.80 11.84
N GLN A 78 1.51 26.74 10.90
CA GLN A 78 1.43 28.17 11.16
C GLN A 78 -0.01 28.64 11.43
N VAL A 79 -1.01 27.80 11.13
CA VAL A 79 -2.43 28.14 11.34
C VAL A 79 -2.73 28.23 12.81
N LYS A 80 -3.32 29.35 13.25
CA LYS A 80 -3.82 29.51 14.61
C LYS A 80 -5.12 28.74 14.81
N GLY A 81 -5.23 28.01 15.92
CA GLY A 81 -6.40 27.20 16.22
C GLY A 81 -6.30 25.79 15.69
N ALA A 82 -7.41 25.23 15.23
CA ALA A 82 -7.51 23.90 14.66
C ALA A 82 -7.50 23.93 13.14
N SER A 83 -6.76 23.02 12.54
CA SER A 83 -6.77 22.76 11.09
C SER A 83 -6.92 21.26 10.81
N ILE A 84 -7.48 20.93 9.66
CA ILE A 84 -7.69 19.55 9.22
C ILE A 84 -6.91 19.29 7.93
N LEU A 85 -6.18 18.20 7.91
CA LEU A 85 -5.61 17.61 6.71
C LEU A 85 -6.28 16.27 6.47
N ILE A 86 -7.05 16.14 5.39
CA ILE A 86 -7.60 14.86 4.93
C ILE A 86 -6.64 14.28 3.90
N TYR A 87 -5.98 13.19 4.26
CA TYR A 87 -5.08 12.49 3.36
C TYR A 87 -5.83 11.33 2.69
N ASP A 88 -6.18 11.54 1.43
CA ASP A 88 -6.96 10.61 0.63
C ASP A 88 -6.05 9.75 -0.26
N GLN A 89 -5.80 8.55 0.20
CA GLN A 89 -5.05 7.56 -0.56
C GLN A 89 -5.44 6.15 -0.12
N THR A 90 -5.88 5.32 -1.07
CA THR A 90 -6.13 3.90 -0.77
C THR A 90 -4.86 3.24 -0.25
N CYS A 91 -4.99 2.48 0.84
CA CYS A 91 -3.88 1.73 1.43
C CYS A 91 -3.16 0.88 0.36
N ALA A 92 -1.82 0.92 0.37
CA ALA A 92 -0.99 0.18 -0.59
C ALA A 92 -1.25 -1.34 -0.56
N THR A 93 -1.47 -1.90 0.63
CA THR A 93 -1.81 -3.32 0.80
C THR A 93 -3.18 -3.62 0.19
N GLU A 94 -4.15 -2.72 0.35
CA GLU A 94 -5.48 -2.88 -0.25
C GLU A 94 -5.42 -2.71 -1.77
N LYS A 95 -4.70 -1.74 -2.32
CA LYS A 95 -4.46 -1.63 -3.77
C LYS A 95 -3.90 -2.94 -4.34
N ARG A 96 -2.90 -3.56 -3.66
CA ARG A 96 -2.33 -4.85 -4.07
C ARG A 96 -3.36 -5.98 -3.99
N ARG A 97 -4.15 -6.04 -2.93
CA ARG A 97 -5.21 -7.04 -2.73
C ARG A 97 -6.30 -6.93 -3.80
N ARG A 98 -6.74 -5.70 -4.11
CA ARG A 98 -7.71 -5.41 -5.17
C ARG A 98 -7.18 -5.82 -6.55
N ARG A 99 -5.90 -5.57 -6.86
CA ARG A 99 -5.26 -6.03 -8.10
C ARG A 99 -5.23 -7.55 -8.20
N LYS A 100 -4.85 -8.26 -7.14
CA LYS A 100 -4.87 -9.74 -7.11
C LYS A 100 -6.26 -10.33 -7.34
N ARG A 101 -7.30 -9.62 -6.91
CA ARG A 101 -8.71 -10.03 -7.06
C ARG A 101 -9.35 -9.52 -8.36
N GLY A 102 -8.62 -8.83 -9.23
CA GLY A 102 -9.14 -8.24 -10.46
C GLY A 102 -10.06 -7.03 -10.26
N LYS A 103 -10.13 -6.48 -9.04
CA LYS A 103 -10.97 -5.31 -8.69
C LYS A 103 -10.26 -3.96 -8.93
N LEU A 104 -8.99 -3.99 -9.28
CA LEU A 104 -8.19 -2.81 -9.64
C LEU A 104 -7.27 -3.19 -10.79
N VAL A 105 -7.16 -2.30 -11.77
CA VAL A 105 -6.28 -2.50 -12.94
C VAL A 105 -4.83 -2.66 -12.47
N ASP A 106 -4.16 -3.70 -12.97
CA ASP A 106 -2.76 -3.93 -12.71
C ASP A 106 -1.92 -3.24 -13.80
N PRO A 107 -1.10 -2.23 -13.45
CA PRO A 107 -0.28 -1.54 -14.43
C PRO A 107 0.62 -2.51 -15.20
N GLN A 108 0.64 -2.39 -16.54
CA GLN A 108 1.48 -3.21 -17.41
C GLN A 108 2.92 -2.68 -17.47
N LYS A 109 3.42 -2.28 -16.31
CA LYS A 109 4.76 -1.75 -16.11
C LYS A 109 5.38 -2.43 -14.89
N ARG A 110 6.61 -2.89 -15.03
CA ARG A 110 7.42 -3.45 -13.94
C ARG A 110 8.76 -2.74 -13.89
N VAL A 111 9.24 -2.52 -12.68
CA VAL A 111 10.56 -1.95 -12.45
C VAL A 111 11.42 -3.03 -11.81
N MET A 112 12.63 -3.18 -12.31
CA MET A 112 13.62 -4.14 -11.84
C MET A 112 14.94 -3.42 -11.61
N VAL A 113 15.80 -4.01 -10.80
CA VAL A 113 17.17 -3.54 -10.59
C VAL A 113 18.12 -4.53 -11.29
N ASN A 114 18.95 -4.02 -12.20
CA ASN A 114 20.06 -4.78 -12.74
C ASN A 114 21.18 -4.84 -11.69
N THR A 115 21.37 -6.00 -11.10
CA THR A 115 22.35 -6.20 -10.02
C THR A 115 23.81 -6.05 -10.49
N LEU A 116 24.09 -6.22 -11.77
CA LEU A 116 25.43 -6.00 -12.34
C LEU A 116 25.81 -4.53 -12.41
N VAL A 117 24.80 -3.64 -12.49
CA VAL A 117 25.00 -2.17 -12.52
C VAL A 117 24.78 -1.54 -11.15
N CYS A 118 24.02 -2.19 -10.28
CA CYS A 118 23.71 -1.67 -8.96
C CYS A 118 24.95 -1.57 -8.08
N GLU A 119 25.21 -0.40 -7.54
CA GLU A 119 26.34 -0.17 -6.60
C GLU A 119 25.96 -0.44 -5.13
N GLY A 120 24.71 -0.77 -4.84
CA GLY A 120 24.24 -1.04 -3.48
C GLY A 120 24.11 0.20 -2.58
N CYS A 121 24.15 1.41 -3.14
CA CYS A 121 24.13 2.68 -2.38
C CYS A 121 22.88 2.87 -1.50
N GLY A 122 21.76 2.23 -1.84
CA GLY A 122 20.51 2.29 -1.06
C GLY A 122 19.62 3.49 -1.34
N ASP A 123 19.97 4.42 -2.22
CA ASP A 123 19.21 5.63 -2.51
C ASP A 123 17.75 5.34 -2.92
N CYS A 124 17.52 4.27 -3.67
CA CYS A 124 16.18 3.81 -4.03
C CYS A 124 15.30 3.50 -2.80
N GLY A 125 15.89 2.97 -1.73
CA GLY A 125 15.20 2.75 -0.45
C GLY A 125 14.88 4.06 0.25
N VAL A 126 15.82 5.00 0.29
CA VAL A 126 15.64 6.33 0.89
C VAL A 126 14.58 7.13 0.15
N LYS A 127 14.54 7.06 -1.19
CA LYS A 127 13.53 7.76 -2.02
C LYS A 127 12.13 7.19 -1.89
N SER A 128 12.00 5.89 -1.67
CA SER A 128 10.69 5.23 -1.70
C SER A 128 10.15 4.83 -0.34
N PHE A 129 10.99 4.61 0.66
CA PHE A 129 10.63 3.94 1.92
C PHE A 129 9.81 2.64 1.68
N CYS A 130 10.11 1.95 0.58
CA CYS A 130 9.32 0.84 0.10
C CYS A 130 9.86 -0.49 0.62
N VAL A 131 8.98 -1.28 1.26
CA VAL A 131 9.34 -2.63 1.77
C VAL A 131 9.65 -3.63 0.66
N SER A 132 9.34 -3.33 -0.59
CA SER A 132 9.64 -4.20 -1.73
C SER A 132 11.06 -4.01 -2.29
N VAL A 133 11.78 -2.98 -1.85
CA VAL A 133 13.19 -2.77 -2.17
C VAL A 133 14.03 -3.57 -1.19
N LEU A 134 14.45 -4.75 -1.59
CA LEU A 134 15.16 -5.70 -0.74
C LEU A 134 16.68 -5.66 -0.98
N PRO A 135 17.48 -5.99 0.04
CA PRO A 135 18.89 -6.30 -0.16
C PRO A 135 19.02 -7.64 -0.91
N LYS A 136 20.05 -7.75 -1.75
CA LYS A 136 20.42 -8.98 -2.43
C LYS A 136 21.91 -9.18 -2.29
N GLU A 137 22.31 -10.27 -1.68
CA GLU A 137 23.72 -10.65 -1.61
C GLU A 137 24.18 -11.19 -2.96
N THR A 138 25.34 -10.73 -3.41
CA THR A 138 25.98 -11.18 -4.64
C THR A 138 27.49 -11.35 -4.42
N GLU A 139 28.18 -12.00 -5.34
CA GLU A 139 29.66 -12.10 -5.31
C GLU A 139 30.39 -10.74 -5.32
N PHE A 140 29.70 -9.69 -5.82
CA PHE A 140 30.19 -8.30 -5.83
C PHE A 140 29.62 -7.45 -4.67
N GLY A 141 29.25 -8.08 -3.55
CA GLY A 141 28.68 -7.43 -2.39
C GLY A 141 27.17 -7.27 -2.44
N ARG A 142 26.64 -6.55 -1.46
CA ARG A 142 25.21 -6.37 -1.28
C ARG A 142 24.64 -5.38 -2.29
N LYS A 143 23.73 -5.85 -3.12
CA LYS A 143 22.97 -5.08 -4.12
C LYS A 143 21.53 -4.87 -3.68
N ARG A 144 20.68 -4.39 -4.59
CA ARG A 144 19.23 -4.24 -4.35
C ARG A 144 18.45 -5.03 -5.39
N GLU A 145 17.27 -5.50 -4.99
CA GLU A 145 16.28 -6.06 -5.90
C GLU A 145 14.88 -5.58 -5.51
N ILE A 146 13.91 -5.74 -6.42
CA ILE A 146 12.52 -5.40 -6.16
C ILE A 146 11.71 -6.68 -6.11
N ASP A 147 11.14 -6.97 -4.94
CA ASP A 147 10.15 -8.04 -4.81
C ASP A 147 8.87 -7.65 -5.56
N GLN A 148 8.68 -8.26 -6.72
CA GLN A 148 7.54 -8.00 -7.60
C GLN A 148 6.20 -8.42 -6.98
N SER A 149 6.21 -9.34 -6.01
CA SER A 149 5.00 -9.81 -5.34
C SER A 149 4.47 -8.79 -4.33
N ASN A 150 5.36 -8.03 -3.71
CA ASN A 150 5.05 -7.00 -2.72
C ASN A 150 5.04 -5.57 -3.28
N CYS A 151 5.44 -5.38 -4.54
CA CYS A 151 5.54 -4.07 -5.16
C CYS A 151 4.16 -3.38 -5.25
N ASN A 152 4.08 -2.16 -4.72
CA ASN A 152 2.88 -1.33 -4.78
C ASN A 152 2.64 -0.69 -6.15
N LYS A 153 3.65 -0.66 -7.02
CA LYS A 153 3.62 -0.06 -8.36
C LYS A 153 3.30 1.44 -8.34
N ASP A 154 3.76 2.13 -7.30
CA ASP A 154 3.75 3.59 -7.22
C ASP A 154 5.00 4.23 -7.81
N TYR A 155 6.00 3.40 -8.11
CA TYR A 155 7.26 3.78 -8.78
C TYR A 155 8.10 4.84 -8.06
N SER A 156 7.84 5.12 -6.79
CA SER A 156 8.60 6.10 -6.02
C SER A 156 10.10 5.76 -5.91
N CYS A 157 10.46 4.48 -6.03
CA CYS A 157 11.84 4.03 -6.04
C CYS A 157 12.68 4.54 -7.22
N VAL A 158 12.03 4.98 -8.30
CA VAL A 158 12.72 5.55 -9.49
C VAL A 158 12.70 7.07 -9.53
N ASN A 159 12.30 7.76 -8.47
CA ASN A 159 12.31 9.23 -8.39
C ASN A 159 13.72 9.84 -8.31
N GLY A 160 14.77 9.03 -8.12
CA GLY A 160 16.16 9.42 -8.22
C GLY A 160 16.76 9.07 -9.60
N PHE A 161 17.95 9.58 -9.88
CA PHE A 161 18.74 9.12 -11.02
C PHE A 161 19.52 7.86 -10.61
N CYS A 162 19.20 6.71 -11.20
CA CYS A 162 19.94 5.49 -10.98
C CYS A 162 19.98 4.63 -12.26
N PRO A 163 21.16 4.39 -12.84
CA PRO A 163 21.30 3.65 -14.10
C PRO A 163 21.00 2.15 -13.98
N SER A 164 20.90 1.60 -12.76
CA SER A 164 20.60 0.19 -12.55
C SER A 164 19.11 -0.15 -12.70
N PHE A 165 18.22 0.83 -12.75
CA PHE A 165 16.81 0.58 -12.96
C PHE A 165 16.47 0.23 -14.40
N VAL A 166 15.73 -0.87 -14.55
CA VAL A 166 15.19 -1.32 -15.83
C VAL A 166 13.66 -1.32 -15.74
N THR A 167 13.02 -0.67 -16.70
CA THR A 167 11.56 -0.67 -16.82
C THR A 167 11.13 -1.66 -17.89
N VAL A 168 10.26 -2.60 -17.54
CA VAL A 168 9.66 -3.57 -18.46
C VAL A 168 8.21 -3.19 -18.70
N HIS A 169 7.84 -2.94 -19.94
CA HIS A 169 6.48 -2.67 -20.37
C HIS A 169 5.83 -3.94 -20.94
N GLY A 170 4.52 -4.11 -20.71
CA GLY A 170 3.76 -5.26 -21.18
C GLY A 170 4.04 -6.57 -20.43
N GLY A 171 4.95 -6.54 -19.45
CA GLY A 171 5.32 -7.71 -18.67
C GLY A 171 4.40 -7.96 -17.48
N GLY A 172 4.21 -9.23 -17.13
CA GLY A 172 3.49 -9.66 -15.94
C GLY A 172 4.13 -10.85 -15.25
N PRO A 173 3.76 -11.16 -14.01
CA PRO A 173 4.27 -12.33 -13.33
C PRO A 173 3.88 -13.60 -14.08
N ARG A 174 4.83 -14.51 -14.26
CA ARG A 174 4.52 -15.85 -14.78
C ARG A 174 3.68 -16.57 -13.72
N LYS A 175 2.43 -16.88 -14.06
CA LYS A 175 1.59 -17.70 -13.18
C LYS A 175 2.09 -19.14 -13.24
N GLY A 176 2.43 -19.72 -12.09
CA GLY A 176 2.69 -21.16 -12.00
C GLY A 176 1.43 -21.95 -12.42
N LYS A 177 1.64 -23.12 -13.00
CA LYS A 177 0.52 -24.05 -13.24
C LYS A 177 -0.10 -24.38 -11.88
N LYS A 178 -1.41 -24.15 -11.74
CA LYS A 178 -2.15 -24.63 -10.56
C LYS A 178 -2.12 -26.15 -10.62
N LYS A 179 -1.51 -26.78 -9.62
CA LYS A 179 -1.69 -28.23 -9.41
C LYS A 179 -3.10 -28.44 -8.90
N ASP A 180 -3.77 -29.47 -9.37
CA ASP A 180 -5.07 -29.83 -8.85
C ASP A 180 -4.91 -30.29 -7.40
N PRO A 181 -5.58 -29.65 -6.43
CA PRO A 181 -5.53 -30.10 -5.05
C PRO A 181 -5.97 -31.56 -4.86
N ALA A 182 -6.92 -32.02 -5.68
CA ALA A 182 -7.39 -33.41 -5.64
C ALA A 182 -6.25 -34.40 -6.05
N GLU A 183 -5.46 -34.07 -7.05
CA GLU A 183 -4.31 -34.88 -7.48
C GLU A 183 -3.20 -34.90 -6.43
N LEU A 184 -2.98 -33.76 -5.74
CA LEU A 184 -2.04 -33.68 -4.63
C LEU A 184 -2.49 -34.52 -3.45
N LEU A 185 -3.79 -34.47 -3.10
CA LEU A 185 -4.36 -35.22 -1.98
C LEU A 185 -4.38 -36.73 -2.25
N ALA A 186 -4.66 -37.14 -3.50
CA ALA A 186 -4.69 -38.56 -3.90
C ALA A 186 -3.33 -39.26 -3.74
N ASN A 187 -2.22 -38.50 -3.82
CA ASN A 187 -0.87 -39.02 -3.70
C ASN A 187 -0.28 -38.90 -2.28
N LEU A 188 -1.04 -38.40 -1.31
CA LEU A 188 -0.59 -38.35 0.07
C LEU A 188 -0.82 -39.72 0.74
N PRO A 189 0.18 -40.23 1.52
CA PRO A 189 -0.05 -41.42 2.31
C PRO A 189 -1.18 -41.16 3.31
N ALA A 190 -2.01 -42.19 3.55
CA ALA A 190 -3.05 -42.11 4.56
C ALA A 190 -2.43 -41.78 5.94
N PRO A 191 -3.02 -40.85 6.71
CA PRO A 191 -2.49 -40.52 8.01
C PRO A 191 -2.55 -41.77 8.93
N VAL A 192 -1.40 -42.10 9.48
CA VAL A 192 -1.32 -43.21 10.46
C VAL A 192 -1.61 -42.61 11.83
N PHE A 193 -2.77 -42.90 12.35
CA PHE A 193 -3.12 -42.60 13.74
C PHE A 193 -2.41 -43.58 14.68
N LYS A 194 -1.48 -43.12 15.47
CA LYS A 194 -0.83 -43.87 16.55
C LYS A 194 -1.44 -43.53 17.90
N ALA A 195 -2.72 -43.17 17.93
CA ALA A 195 -3.40 -42.82 19.17
C ALA A 195 -3.84 -44.06 19.94
N ASP A 196 -3.34 -44.24 21.16
CA ASP A 196 -4.13 -44.81 22.21
C ASP A 196 -4.83 -43.67 22.99
N PHE A 197 -6.04 -43.89 23.45
CA PHE A 197 -6.79 -42.88 24.21
C PHE A 197 -6.42 -42.88 25.71
N GLU A 198 -5.36 -43.60 26.08
CA GLU A 198 -4.90 -43.70 27.48
C GLU A 198 -3.84 -42.62 27.80
N GLN A 199 -3.33 -41.92 26.81
CA GLN A 199 -2.36 -40.84 27.02
C GLN A 199 -2.88 -39.48 26.53
N PRO A 200 -2.51 -38.34 27.20
CA PRO A 200 -2.91 -37.02 26.77
C PRO A 200 -2.25 -36.64 25.44
N TRP A 201 -3.03 -36.03 24.55
CA TRP A 201 -2.59 -35.59 23.24
C TRP A 201 -2.33 -34.09 23.21
N ASN A 202 -1.15 -33.70 22.70
CA ASN A 202 -0.86 -32.30 22.37
C ASN A 202 -1.22 -32.06 20.91
N ILE A 203 -2.21 -31.21 20.63
CA ILE A 203 -2.63 -30.83 19.31
C ILE A 203 -2.16 -29.42 19.05
N LEU A 204 -1.30 -29.25 18.06
CA LEU A 204 -0.89 -27.92 17.57
C LEU A 204 -1.68 -27.58 16.29
N ILE A 205 -2.54 -26.57 16.38
CA ILE A 205 -3.27 -26.05 15.22
C ILE A 205 -2.56 -24.78 14.77
N THR A 206 -1.97 -24.82 13.58
CA THR A 206 -1.34 -23.66 12.97
C THR A 206 -2.24 -23.09 11.90
N GLY A 207 -2.30 -21.77 11.82
CA GLY A 207 -3.08 -21.08 10.81
C GLY A 207 -2.51 -19.68 10.55
N VAL A 208 -2.78 -19.13 9.36
CA VAL A 208 -2.54 -17.73 9.07
C VAL A 208 -3.86 -17.01 9.32
N GLY A 209 -3.88 -16.21 10.39
CA GLY A 209 -4.99 -15.30 10.64
C GLY A 209 -5.09 -14.24 9.54
N GLY A 210 -6.31 -13.91 9.11
CA GLY A 210 -6.57 -12.91 8.07
C GLY A 210 -7.82 -12.13 8.36
#